data_771441a4d3bd91515a9c2cdddeb43519
#
_entry.id   771441a4d3bd91515a9c2cdddeb43519
#
_cell.length_a   1.000
_cell.length_b   1.000
_cell.length_c   1.000
_cell.angle_alpha   90.00
_cell.angle_beta   90.00
_cell.angle_gamma   90.00
#
_symmetry.space_group_name_H-M   'P 1'
#
loop_
_entity.id
_entity.type
_entity.pdbx_description
1 polymer ?
#
loop_
_entity_poly.entity_id
_entity_poly.type
_entity_poly.pdbx_seq_one_letter_code
_entity_poly.pdbx_strand_id
1 'polypeptide(L)'
;MNDKPGQQLLLNFPSHPEYDFSNFVVSEGSRIAFETAKEFCSENPVPYQTLYLFGQKNLGKTHLLLSIGNRAAEKGLRAVCIQGLDFVDKIGGDPSPEAQQTLEQLLNVDLFLMDNVESLSQSPKAQEKLYHIYNQMMEKGGKLAFTAGLPPEKNSAMESYLTSRFQWGMVAEIKPIDDSTTAKIILKLAKDINLTMPEPIIHFLLSRISRDFISIQNAVSSINRESYIQKKKVALPLVKAALDLS
;
A
#
# COMPACT_ATOMS: atom_id res chain seq x y z
N MET A 1 10.96 -21.84 -25.89
CA MET A 1 9.87 -20.87 -25.78
C MET A 1 10.35 -19.77 -24.88
N ASN A 2 10.64 -18.60 -25.47
CA ASN A 2 11.21 -17.46 -24.73
C ASN A 2 10.08 -16.75 -23.99
N ASP A 3 10.01 -16.95 -22.68
CA ASP A 3 9.34 -15.99 -21.81
C ASP A 3 10.18 -14.71 -21.76
N LYS A 4 9.77 -13.73 -22.55
CA LYS A 4 10.17 -12.35 -22.31
C LYS A 4 9.65 -11.97 -20.92
N PRO A 5 10.42 -11.28 -20.06
CA PRO A 5 9.87 -10.67 -18.86
C PRO A 5 9.02 -9.47 -19.31
N GLY A 6 7.80 -9.75 -19.73
CA GLY A 6 6.79 -8.78 -20.12
C GLY A 6 5.97 -8.43 -18.89
N GLN A 7 6.30 -7.32 -18.30
CA GLN A 7 5.42 -6.40 -17.57
C GLN A 7 4.01 -6.95 -17.30
N GLN A 8 3.83 -7.51 -16.15
CA GLN A 8 2.51 -7.77 -15.60
C GLN A 8 1.95 -6.43 -15.14
N LEU A 9 1.26 -5.72 -16.06
CA LEU A 9 0.66 -4.40 -15.83
C LEU A 9 -0.44 -4.43 -14.80
N LEU A 10 -1.16 -5.53 -14.79
CA LEU A 10 -2.26 -5.78 -13.87
C LEU A 10 -1.81 -6.86 -12.90
N LEU A 11 -1.83 -6.53 -11.63
CA LEU A 11 -1.63 -7.52 -10.58
C LEU A 11 -2.95 -8.27 -10.39
N ASN A 12 -2.97 -9.53 -10.82
CA ASN A 12 -4.07 -10.45 -10.57
C ASN A 12 -3.94 -11.07 -9.17
N PHE A 13 -5.06 -11.52 -8.61
CA PHE A 13 -5.10 -12.09 -7.27
C PHE A 13 -5.37 -13.61 -7.33
N PRO A 14 -4.85 -14.36 -6.32
CA PRO A 14 -4.11 -13.86 -5.17
C PRO A 14 -2.72 -13.32 -5.54
N SER A 15 -2.30 -12.25 -4.87
CA SER A 15 -0.96 -11.68 -4.95
C SER A 15 0.01 -12.41 -3.99
N HIS A 16 1.22 -11.86 -3.81
CA HIS A 16 2.21 -12.45 -2.91
C HIS A 16 1.64 -12.69 -1.49
N PRO A 17 1.86 -13.88 -0.87
CA PRO A 17 1.27 -14.25 0.43
C PRO A 17 1.61 -13.33 1.60
N GLU A 18 2.67 -12.53 1.50
CA GLU A 18 3.04 -11.56 2.53
C GLU A 18 2.03 -10.42 2.68
N TYR A 19 1.24 -10.12 1.64
CA TYR A 19 0.20 -9.10 1.67
C TYR A 19 -1.12 -9.69 2.19
N ASP A 20 -1.13 -9.99 3.49
CA ASP A 20 -2.31 -10.43 4.24
C ASP A 20 -2.54 -9.53 5.45
N PHE A 21 -3.80 -9.40 5.86
CA PHE A 21 -4.16 -8.62 7.04
C PHE A 21 -3.48 -9.11 8.33
N SER A 22 -3.17 -10.40 8.45
CA SER A 22 -2.47 -10.97 9.60
C SER A 22 -1.01 -10.53 9.70
N ASN A 23 -0.41 -10.14 8.57
CA ASN A 23 0.97 -9.67 8.49
C ASN A 23 1.09 -8.16 8.69
N PHE A 24 -0.03 -7.42 8.66
CA PHE A 24 -0.02 -5.98 8.88
C PHE A 24 0.15 -5.67 10.36
N VAL A 25 1.11 -4.81 10.69
CA VAL A 25 1.31 -4.35 12.08
C VAL A 25 0.41 -3.15 12.34
N VAL A 26 -0.65 -3.39 13.12
CA VAL A 26 -1.62 -2.36 13.47
C VAL A 26 -1.04 -1.44 14.53
N SER A 27 -0.93 -0.14 14.21
CA SER A 27 -0.65 0.95 15.16
C SER A 27 -1.93 1.68 15.54
N GLU A 28 -1.87 2.55 16.53
CA GLU A 28 -3.00 3.44 16.83
C GLU A 28 -3.35 4.31 15.63
N GLY A 29 -2.34 4.83 14.92
CA GLY A 29 -2.51 5.66 13.73
C GLY A 29 -3.03 4.94 12.49
N SER A 30 -2.93 3.61 12.43
CA SER A 30 -3.43 2.80 11.29
C SER A 30 -4.69 1.99 11.62
N ARG A 31 -5.14 1.98 12.87
CA ARG A 31 -6.23 1.11 13.33
C ARG A 31 -7.52 1.31 12.53
N ILE A 32 -7.95 2.57 12.35
CA ILE A 32 -9.18 2.88 11.61
C ILE A 32 -9.06 2.41 10.17
N ALA A 33 -7.95 2.72 9.48
CA ALA A 33 -7.74 2.30 8.10
C ALA A 33 -7.70 0.77 7.96
N PHE A 34 -7.07 0.07 8.91
CA PHE A 34 -7.00 -1.38 8.95
C PHE A 34 -8.38 -2.03 9.12
N GLU A 35 -9.15 -1.60 10.14
CA GLU A 35 -10.49 -2.15 10.37
C GLU A 35 -11.43 -1.83 9.21
N THR A 36 -11.39 -0.61 8.66
CA THR A 36 -12.17 -0.23 7.47
C THR A 36 -11.81 -1.11 6.27
N ALA A 37 -10.52 -1.39 6.03
CA ALA A 37 -10.08 -2.25 4.94
C ALA A 37 -10.59 -3.70 5.12
N LYS A 38 -10.60 -4.22 6.35
CA LYS A 38 -11.18 -5.54 6.66
C LYS A 38 -12.69 -5.58 6.46
N GLU A 39 -13.39 -4.56 6.93
CA GLU A 39 -14.85 -4.45 6.76
C GLU A 39 -15.23 -4.33 5.30
N PHE A 40 -14.46 -3.59 4.51
CA PHE A 40 -14.67 -3.44 3.08
C PHE A 40 -14.73 -4.78 2.33
N CYS A 41 -13.99 -5.78 2.83
CA CYS A 41 -13.96 -7.14 2.29
C CYS A 41 -14.83 -8.12 3.08
N SER A 42 -15.59 -7.67 4.08
CA SER A 42 -16.42 -8.56 4.90
C SER A 42 -17.62 -9.10 4.11
N GLU A 43 -18.27 -10.13 4.66
CA GLU A 43 -19.52 -10.66 4.11
C GLU A 43 -20.71 -9.73 4.44
N ASN A 44 -20.58 -8.99 5.53
CA ASN A 44 -21.59 -8.00 5.88
C ASN A 44 -21.50 -6.81 4.91
N PRO A 45 -22.61 -6.42 4.28
CA PRO A 45 -22.58 -5.29 3.38
C PRO A 45 -22.23 -4.01 4.13
N VAL A 46 -21.20 -3.31 3.64
CA VAL A 46 -20.88 -1.95 4.09
C VAL A 46 -21.65 -0.93 3.24
N PRO A 47 -22.01 0.24 3.79
CA PRO A 47 -22.82 1.23 3.08
C PRO A 47 -22.07 2.00 1.99
N TYR A 48 -20.82 1.61 1.69
CA TYR A 48 -19.96 2.28 0.71
C TYR A 48 -19.29 1.26 -0.23
N GLN A 49 -19.15 1.64 -1.48
CA GLN A 49 -18.50 0.83 -2.52
C GLN A 49 -17.11 1.35 -2.88
N THR A 50 -16.70 2.47 -2.30
CA THR A 50 -15.39 3.07 -2.54
C THR A 50 -14.63 3.23 -1.24
N LEU A 51 -13.36 2.86 -1.24
CA LEU A 51 -12.42 3.05 -0.14
C LEU A 51 -11.21 3.86 -0.64
N TYR A 52 -10.87 4.93 0.07
CA TYR A 52 -9.70 5.75 -0.23
C TYR A 52 -8.77 5.77 0.98
N LEU A 53 -7.62 5.10 0.85
CA LEU A 53 -6.58 5.03 1.88
C LEU A 53 -5.50 6.07 1.59
N PHE A 54 -5.24 6.96 2.53
CA PHE A 54 -4.21 7.97 2.33
C PHE A 54 -3.24 8.06 3.51
N GLY A 55 -2.07 8.65 3.26
CA GLY A 55 -1.03 8.84 4.26
C GLY A 55 0.37 8.91 3.62
N GLN A 56 1.36 9.22 4.41
CA GLN A 56 2.75 9.33 3.94
C GLN A 56 3.26 8.03 3.30
N LYS A 57 4.40 8.11 2.63
CA LYS A 57 5.06 6.93 2.04
C LYS A 57 5.42 5.91 3.13
N ASN A 58 5.46 4.64 2.74
CA ASN A 58 5.91 3.51 3.57
C ASN A 58 5.08 3.23 4.84
N LEU A 59 3.86 3.74 4.94
CA LEU A 59 2.96 3.47 6.07
C LEU A 59 2.06 2.24 5.88
N GLY A 60 2.23 1.49 4.78
CA GLY A 60 1.49 0.26 4.54
C GLY A 60 0.21 0.40 3.71
N LYS A 61 0.00 1.53 3.00
CA LYS A 61 -1.16 1.72 2.10
C LYS A 61 -1.28 0.60 1.08
N THR A 62 -0.21 0.35 0.33
CA THR A 62 -0.12 -0.74 -0.66
C THR A 62 -0.36 -2.10 -0.02
N HIS A 63 0.18 -2.34 1.18
CA HIS A 63 -0.06 -3.59 1.91
C HIS A 63 -1.57 -3.80 2.17
N LEU A 64 -2.26 -2.81 2.72
CA LEU A 64 -3.71 -2.91 2.95
C LEU A 64 -4.48 -3.08 1.64
N LEU A 65 -4.12 -2.33 0.59
CA LEU A 65 -4.75 -2.45 -0.73
C LEU A 65 -4.63 -3.87 -1.29
N LEU A 66 -3.44 -4.46 -1.24
CA LEU A 66 -3.20 -5.82 -1.74
C LEU A 66 -3.85 -6.88 -0.83
N SER A 67 -3.89 -6.66 0.49
CA SER A 67 -4.65 -7.53 1.42
C SER A 67 -6.14 -7.55 1.10
N ILE A 68 -6.72 -6.41 0.69
CA ILE A 68 -8.10 -6.33 0.20
C ILE A 68 -8.29 -7.23 -1.03
N GLY A 69 -7.38 -7.15 -2.00
CA GLY A 69 -7.44 -7.97 -3.21
C GLY A 69 -7.30 -9.47 -2.93
N ASN A 70 -6.35 -9.86 -2.07
CA ASN A 70 -6.17 -11.25 -1.66
C ASN A 70 -7.42 -11.80 -0.95
N ARG A 71 -7.98 -11.03 -0.03
CA ARG A 71 -9.22 -11.41 0.68
C ARG A 71 -10.41 -11.54 -0.26
N ALA A 72 -10.52 -10.68 -1.29
CA ALA A 72 -11.55 -10.80 -2.32
C ALA A 72 -11.38 -12.08 -3.14
N ALA A 73 -10.16 -12.41 -3.54
CA ALA A 73 -9.85 -13.63 -4.29
C ALA A 73 -10.17 -14.90 -3.48
N GLU A 74 -9.88 -14.93 -2.17
CA GLU A 74 -10.27 -16.03 -1.27
C GLU A 74 -11.79 -16.27 -1.25
N LYS A 75 -12.58 -15.23 -1.51
CA LYS A 75 -14.04 -15.30 -1.63
C LYS A 75 -14.54 -15.57 -3.04
N GLY A 76 -13.64 -15.86 -3.98
CA GLY A 76 -13.98 -16.14 -5.38
C GLY A 76 -14.34 -14.90 -6.19
N LEU A 77 -14.10 -13.69 -5.68
CA LEU A 77 -14.31 -12.44 -6.42
C LEU A 77 -13.12 -12.16 -7.34
N ARG A 78 -13.40 -11.64 -8.51
CA ARG A 78 -12.37 -11.20 -9.46
C ARG A 78 -11.88 -9.82 -9.01
N ALA A 79 -10.62 -9.75 -8.62
CA ALA A 79 -9.96 -8.51 -8.23
C ALA A 79 -8.78 -8.22 -9.16
N VAL A 80 -8.52 -6.95 -9.42
CA VAL A 80 -7.35 -6.48 -10.17
C VAL A 80 -6.79 -5.24 -9.51
N CYS A 81 -5.46 -5.12 -9.51
CA CYS A 81 -4.77 -3.92 -9.04
C CYS A 81 -3.87 -3.38 -10.15
N ILE A 82 -3.87 -2.06 -10.32
CA ILE A 82 -2.98 -1.34 -11.21
C ILE A 82 -2.27 -0.21 -10.45
N GLN A 83 -1.01 0.04 -10.78
CA GLN A 83 -0.30 1.24 -10.32
C GLN A 83 -0.76 2.46 -11.11
N GLY A 84 -0.88 3.62 -10.45
CA GLY A 84 -1.30 4.85 -11.11
C GLY A 84 -0.42 5.25 -12.29
N LEU A 85 0.90 5.07 -12.20
CA LEU A 85 1.82 5.33 -13.32
C LEU A 85 1.57 4.39 -14.49
N ASP A 86 1.41 3.09 -14.25
CA ASP A 86 1.11 2.11 -15.31
C ASP A 86 -0.23 2.40 -15.99
N PHE A 87 -1.20 2.90 -15.22
CA PHE A 87 -2.48 3.33 -15.76
C PHE A 87 -2.31 4.53 -16.72
N VAL A 88 -1.52 5.53 -16.33
CA VAL A 88 -1.21 6.69 -17.19
C VAL A 88 -0.53 6.24 -18.48
N ASP A 89 0.50 5.40 -18.37
CA ASP A 89 1.32 4.98 -19.51
C ASP A 89 0.54 4.14 -20.51
N LYS A 90 -0.35 3.27 -20.03
CA LYS A 90 -1.04 2.29 -20.89
C LYS A 90 -2.45 2.70 -21.32
N ILE A 91 -3.13 3.46 -20.49
CA ILE A 91 -4.53 3.81 -20.70
C ILE A 91 -4.71 5.32 -20.88
N GLY A 92 -3.84 6.15 -20.26
CA GLY A 92 -3.92 7.61 -20.30
C GLY A 92 -3.67 8.24 -21.66
N GLY A 93 -3.10 7.50 -22.61
CA GLY A 93 -2.80 7.98 -23.97
C GLY A 93 -3.99 7.97 -24.94
N ASP A 94 -3.67 8.08 -26.23
CA ASP A 94 -4.65 7.94 -27.31
C ASP A 94 -5.16 6.48 -27.39
N PRO A 95 -6.37 6.26 -27.93
CA PRO A 95 -6.92 4.93 -28.06
C PRO A 95 -6.01 4.00 -28.87
N SER A 96 -5.67 2.84 -28.31
CA SER A 96 -4.95 1.78 -29.00
C SER A 96 -5.65 0.43 -28.73
N PRO A 97 -5.46 -0.59 -29.55
CA PRO A 97 -6.01 -1.93 -29.29
C PRO A 97 -5.60 -2.48 -27.92
N GLU A 98 -4.35 -2.25 -27.52
CA GLU A 98 -3.80 -2.69 -26.23
C GLU A 98 -4.45 -1.95 -25.06
N ALA A 99 -4.64 -0.63 -25.19
CA ALA A 99 -5.34 0.19 -24.20
C ALA A 99 -6.79 -0.24 -24.05
N GLN A 100 -7.47 -0.56 -25.15
CA GLN A 100 -8.84 -1.04 -25.15
C GLN A 100 -8.95 -2.42 -24.47
N GLN A 101 -8.06 -3.35 -24.79
CA GLN A 101 -8.02 -4.67 -24.14
C GLN A 101 -7.77 -4.56 -22.62
N THR A 102 -6.85 -3.67 -22.22
CA THR A 102 -6.58 -3.42 -20.81
C THR A 102 -7.81 -2.85 -20.11
N LEU A 103 -8.49 -1.89 -20.72
CA LEU A 103 -9.71 -1.29 -20.19
C LEU A 103 -10.81 -2.34 -19.98
N GLU A 104 -11.00 -3.24 -20.95
CA GLU A 104 -11.97 -4.33 -20.83
C GLU A 104 -11.65 -5.27 -19.68
N GLN A 105 -10.37 -5.57 -19.45
CA GLN A 105 -9.94 -6.36 -18.29
C GLN A 105 -10.25 -5.64 -16.96
N LEU A 106 -9.99 -4.33 -16.87
CA LEU A 106 -10.28 -3.52 -15.68
C LEU A 106 -11.79 -3.43 -15.40
N LEU A 107 -12.61 -3.47 -16.44
CA LEU A 107 -14.06 -3.40 -16.32
C LEU A 107 -14.73 -4.75 -16.04
N ASN A 108 -14.03 -5.86 -16.26
CA ASN A 108 -14.58 -7.20 -16.07
C ASN A 108 -14.20 -7.82 -14.72
N VAL A 109 -14.17 -7.03 -13.67
CA VAL A 109 -13.86 -7.44 -12.29
C VAL A 109 -14.95 -7.03 -11.32
N ASP A 110 -14.94 -7.63 -10.14
CA ASP A 110 -15.85 -7.31 -9.03
C ASP A 110 -15.22 -6.27 -8.10
N LEU A 111 -13.88 -6.19 -8.10
CA LEU A 111 -13.09 -5.27 -7.28
C LEU A 111 -11.94 -4.66 -8.10
N PHE A 112 -11.97 -3.34 -8.24
CA PHE A 112 -10.90 -2.56 -8.87
C PHE A 112 -10.05 -1.85 -7.81
N LEU A 113 -8.75 -2.06 -7.87
CA LEU A 113 -7.77 -1.47 -6.96
C LEU A 113 -6.77 -0.61 -7.75
N MET A 114 -6.46 0.58 -7.25
CA MET A 114 -5.40 1.42 -7.82
C MET A 114 -4.49 1.93 -6.73
N ASP A 115 -3.20 1.64 -6.87
CA ASP A 115 -2.18 2.15 -5.96
C ASP A 115 -1.57 3.45 -6.50
N ASN A 116 -1.38 4.44 -5.62
CA ASN A 116 -0.83 5.77 -5.94
C ASN A 116 -1.64 6.52 -7.00
N VAL A 117 -2.95 6.72 -6.76
CA VAL A 117 -3.85 7.40 -7.70
C VAL A 117 -3.42 8.83 -8.05
N GLU A 118 -2.66 9.50 -7.17
CA GLU A 118 -2.08 10.82 -7.43
C GLU A 118 -1.14 10.87 -8.64
N SER A 119 -0.65 9.74 -9.12
CA SER A 119 0.16 9.68 -10.34
C SER A 119 -0.60 10.15 -11.59
N LEU A 120 -1.94 10.17 -11.53
CA LEU A 120 -2.79 10.65 -12.61
C LEU A 120 -2.85 12.19 -12.69
N SER A 121 -2.31 12.91 -11.70
CA SER A 121 -2.45 14.37 -11.57
C SER A 121 -2.00 15.17 -12.79
N GLN A 122 -1.03 14.66 -13.54
CA GLN A 122 -0.50 15.31 -14.74
C GLN A 122 -1.15 14.83 -16.06
N SER A 123 -2.16 13.95 -15.97
CA SER A 123 -2.80 13.36 -17.15
C SER A 123 -4.33 13.51 -17.10
N PRO A 124 -4.90 14.62 -17.62
CA PRO A 124 -6.36 14.79 -17.67
C PRO A 124 -7.08 13.64 -18.40
N LYS A 125 -6.49 13.10 -19.47
CA LYS A 125 -7.04 11.96 -20.21
C LYS A 125 -7.12 10.70 -19.32
N ALA A 126 -6.10 10.43 -18.50
CA ALA A 126 -6.13 9.30 -17.56
C ALA A 126 -7.19 9.52 -16.48
N GLN A 127 -7.32 10.74 -15.98
CA GLN A 127 -8.35 11.08 -15.00
C GLN A 127 -9.77 10.89 -15.55
N GLU A 128 -10.03 11.32 -16.78
CA GLU A 128 -11.31 11.11 -17.46
C GLU A 128 -11.62 9.60 -17.62
N LYS A 129 -10.63 8.81 -18.05
CA LYS A 129 -10.80 7.36 -18.18
C LYS A 129 -11.05 6.67 -16.84
N LEU A 130 -10.36 7.08 -15.77
CA LEU A 130 -10.63 6.58 -14.43
C LEU A 130 -12.05 6.92 -13.97
N TYR A 131 -12.52 8.13 -14.27
CA TYR A 131 -13.89 8.54 -13.97
C TYR A 131 -14.93 7.64 -14.67
N HIS A 132 -14.71 7.29 -15.92
CA HIS A 132 -15.58 6.36 -16.65
C HIS A 132 -15.56 4.96 -16.05
N ILE A 133 -14.36 4.44 -15.69
CA ILE A 133 -14.23 3.15 -14.99
C ILE A 133 -14.98 3.20 -13.66
N TYR A 134 -14.81 4.27 -12.89
CA TYR A 134 -15.51 4.45 -11.62
C TYR A 134 -17.03 4.33 -11.78
N ASN A 135 -17.61 5.10 -12.70
CA ASN A 135 -19.06 5.10 -12.92
C ASN A 135 -19.56 3.72 -13.36
N GLN A 136 -18.89 3.06 -14.29
CA GLN A 136 -19.29 1.72 -14.75
C GLN A 136 -19.18 0.66 -13.65
N MET A 137 -18.15 0.74 -12.79
CA MET A 137 -18.04 -0.14 -11.63
C MET A 137 -19.17 0.06 -10.64
N MET A 138 -19.52 1.33 -10.36
CA MET A 138 -20.64 1.66 -9.46
C MET A 138 -21.99 1.14 -10.00
N GLU A 139 -22.25 1.31 -11.29
CA GLU A 139 -23.47 0.80 -11.95
C GLU A 139 -23.62 -0.72 -11.88
N LYS A 140 -22.50 -1.45 -11.92
CA LYS A 140 -22.47 -2.92 -11.79
C LYS A 140 -22.57 -3.41 -10.35
N GLY A 141 -22.55 -2.51 -9.36
CA GLY A 141 -22.44 -2.88 -7.95
C GLY A 141 -21.04 -3.34 -7.53
N GLY A 142 -20.02 -3.06 -8.35
CA GLY A 142 -18.62 -3.36 -8.05
C GLY A 142 -18.05 -2.47 -6.94
N LYS A 143 -16.86 -2.82 -6.47
CA LYS A 143 -16.14 -2.06 -5.43
C LYS A 143 -14.84 -1.49 -5.97
N LEU A 144 -14.43 -0.32 -5.44
CA LEU A 144 -13.18 0.34 -5.82
C LEU A 144 -12.39 0.70 -4.56
N ALA A 145 -11.07 0.46 -4.58
CA ALA A 145 -10.20 0.97 -3.54
C ALA A 145 -8.96 1.65 -4.12
N PHE A 146 -8.58 2.77 -3.50
CA PHE A 146 -7.52 3.64 -3.95
C PHE A 146 -6.52 3.90 -2.83
N THR A 147 -5.25 4.11 -3.18
CA THR A 147 -4.27 4.67 -2.25
C THR A 147 -3.73 6.00 -2.75
N ALA A 148 -3.36 6.88 -1.84
CA ALA A 148 -2.75 8.18 -2.14
C ALA A 148 -1.85 8.70 -1.01
N GLY A 149 -1.06 9.73 -1.33
CA GLY A 149 -0.27 10.47 -0.35
C GLY A 149 -1.06 11.48 0.45
N LEU A 150 -2.12 12.05 -0.14
CA LEU A 150 -2.94 13.12 0.42
C LEU A 150 -4.43 12.74 0.41
N PRO A 151 -5.24 13.32 1.29
CA PRO A 151 -6.68 13.16 1.23
C PRO A 151 -7.26 13.81 -0.04
N PRO A 152 -8.44 13.35 -0.53
CA PRO A 152 -8.99 13.80 -1.80
C PRO A 152 -9.09 15.33 -1.94
N GLU A 153 -9.54 16.02 -0.90
CA GLU A 153 -9.75 17.47 -0.90
C GLU A 153 -8.45 18.29 -0.97
N LYS A 154 -7.30 17.69 -0.64
CA LYS A 154 -5.98 18.34 -0.73
C LYS A 154 -5.24 18.03 -2.03
N ASN A 155 -5.80 17.16 -2.85
CA ASN A 155 -5.19 16.79 -4.12
C ASN A 155 -5.65 17.75 -5.24
N SER A 156 -5.14 19.01 -5.18
CA SER A 156 -5.53 20.08 -6.10
C SER A 156 -5.15 19.85 -7.57
N ALA A 157 -4.30 18.86 -7.85
CA ALA A 157 -3.92 18.48 -9.20
C ALA A 157 -4.85 17.41 -9.80
N MET A 158 -5.81 16.93 -9.03
CA MET A 158 -6.86 16.03 -9.50
C MET A 158 -8.13 16.79 -9.83
N GLU A 159 -8.79 16.38 -10.87
CA GLU A 159 -10.05 16.97 -11.32
C GLU A 159 -11.15 16.82 -10.26
N SER A 160 -11.98 17.86 -10.12
CA SER A 160 -13.00 17.94 -9.06
C SER A 160 -14.02 16.81 -9.13
N TYR A 161 -14.35 16.32 -10.34
CA TYR A 161 -15.27 15.21 -10.52
C TYR A 161 -14.73 13.89 -9.93
N LEU A 162 -13.40 13.66 -9.94
CA LEU A 162 -12.78 12.50 -9.32
C LEU A 162 -12.65 12.65 -7.81
N THR A 163 -12.17 13.81 -7.34
CA THR A 163 -12.02 14.05 -5.90
C THR A 163 -13.38 13.94 -5.18
N SER A 164 -14.46 14.43 -5.81
CA SER A 164 -15.83 14.26 -5.33
C SER A 164 -16.22 12.77 -5.22
N ARG A 165 -15.89 11.94 -6.23
CA ARG A 165 -16.17 10.50 -6.20
C ARG A 165 -15.43 9.78 -5.08
N PHE A 166 -14.16 10.13 -4.86
CA PHE A 166 -13.38 9.55 -3.76
C PHE A 166 -13.96 9.90 -2.39
N GLN A 167 -14.55 11.09 -2.23
CA GLN A 167 -15.22 11.52 -0.98
C GLN A 167 -16.58 10.85 -0.74
N TRP A 168 -17.25 10.34 -1.77
CA TRP A 168 -18.53 9.62 -1.60
C TRP A 168 -18.37 8.26 -0.91
N GLY A 169 -17.17 7.73 -0.90
CA GLY A 169 -16.84 6.50 -0.21
C GLY A 169 -16.32 6.72 1.21
N MET A 170 -15.66 5.72 1.73
CA MET A 170 -14.93 5.80 2.99
C MET A 170 -13.51 6.28 2.75
N VAL A 171 -13.13 7.36 3.44
CA VAL A 171 -11.78 7.92 3.39
C VAL A 171 -11.09 7.64 4.72
N ALA A 172 -9.94 6.96 4.70
CA ALA A 172 -9.24 6.55 5.91
C ALA A 172 -7.74 6.92 5.85
N GLU A 173 -7.27 7.58 6.89
CA GLU A 173 -5.88 8.01 7.03
C GLU A 173 -5.04 6.92 7.71
N ILE A 174 -3.84 6.70 7.17
CA ILE A 174 -2.78 5.95 7.86
C ILE A 174 -1.74 6.95 8.33
N LYS A 175 -1.69 7.15 9.64
CA LYS A 175 -0.73 8.06 10.29
C LYS A 175 0.62 7.38 10.54
N PRO A 176 1.69 8.15 10.73
CA PRO A 176 2.98 7.61 11.13
C PRO A 176 2.89 6.71 12.36
N ILE A 177 3.76 5.71 12.40
CA ILE A 177 3.80 4.71 13.47
C ILE A 177 4.27 5.39 14.76
N ASP A 178 3.55 5.17 15.86
CA ASP A 178 3.93 5.66 17.18
C ASP A 178 5.15 4.93 17.78
N ASP A 179 5.77 5.51 18.80
CA ASP A 179 6.99 4.97 19.42
C ASP A 179 6.80 3.58 20.00
N SER A 180 5.66 3.33 20.63
CA SER A 180 5.37 2.04 21.26
C SER A 180 5.23 0.94 20.20
N THR A 181 4.57 1.25 19.09
CA THR A 181 4.43 0.33 17.96
C THR A 181 5.75 0.16 17.22
N THR A 182 6.53 1.23 17.04
CA THR A 182 7.89 1.14 16.45
C THR A 182 8.78 0.21 17.27
N ALA A 183 8.77 0.32 18.59
CA ALA A 183 9.52 -0.60 19.46
C ALA A 183 9.09 -2.06 19.30
N LYS A 184 7.78 -2.33 19.22
CA LYS A 184 7.24 -3.67 18.98
C LYS A 184 7.67 -4.24 17.64
N ILE A 185 7.69 -3.42 16.58
CA ILE A 185 8.14 -3.83 15.25
C ILE A 185 9.63 -4.18 15.29
N ILE A 186 10.47 -3.33 15.89
CA ILE A 186 11.90 -3.60 16.05
C ILE A 186 12.13 -4.93 16.75
N LEU A 187 11.44 -5.17 17.87
CA LEU A 187 11.55 -6.42 18.63
C LEU A 187 11.09 -7.63 17.82
N LYS A 188 9.97 -7.52 17.11
CA LYS A 188 9.46 -8.60 16.26
C LYS A 188 10.47 -8.95 15.17
N LEU A 189 10.91 -7.96 14.40
CA LEU A 189 11.87 -8.17 13.31
C LEU A 189 13.20 -8.74 13.82
N ALA A 190 13.70 -8.24 14.94
CA ALA A 190 14.92 -8.76 15.56
C ALA A 190 14.76 -10.22 16.00
N LYS A 191 13.61 -10.58 16.61
CA LYS A 191 13.27 -11.94 17.02
C LYS A 191 13.19 -12.89 15.82
N ASP A 192 12.59 -12.47 14.72
CA ASP A 192 12.41 -13.29 13.51
C ASP A 192 13.75 -13.71 12.89
N ILE A 193 14.81 -12.92 13.11
CA ILE A 193 16.20 -13.20 12.65
C ILE A 193 17.12 -13.63 13.78
N ASN A 194 16.58 -14.01 14.94
CA ASN A 194 17.34 -14.39 16.15
C ASN A 194 18.38 -13.35 16.62
N LEU A 195 18.09 -12.06 16.40
CA LEU A 195 18.94 -10.95 16.84
C LEU A 195 18.48 -10.44 18.22
N THR A 196 19.36 -10.46 19.21
CA THR A 196 19.07 -9.85 20.52
C THR A 196 19.19 -8.34 20.41
N MET A 197 18.09 -7.62 20.66
CA MET A 197 18.02 -6.16 20.61
C MET A 197 17.87 -5.60 22.03
N PRO A 198 18.93 -5.01 22.64
CA PRO A 198 18.85 -4.43 23.97
C PRO A 198 17.91 -3.20 24.01
N GLU A 199 17.20 -3.02 25.12
CA GLU A 199 16.28 -1.90 25.31
C GLU A 199 16.91 -0.51 25.09
N PRO A 200 18.14 -0.21 25.57
CA PRO A 200 18.78 1.08 25.26
C PRO A 200 19.00 1.32 23.76
N ILE A 201 19.20 0.26 22.98
CA ILE A 201 19.33 0.35 21.52
C ILE A 201 17.99 0.67 20.88
N ILE A 202 16.88 0.10 21.37
CA ILE A 202 15.54 0.42 20.90
C ILE A 202 15.27 1.92 21.12
N HIS A 203 15.50 2.44 22.30
CA HIS A 203 15.34 3.87 22.61
C HIS A 203 16.24 4.76 21.72
N PHE A 204 17.46 4.34 21.44
CA PHE A 204 18.33 5.07 20.53
C PHE A 204 17.75 5.10 19.10
N LEU A 205 17.26 3.96 18.60
CA LEU A 205 16.65 3.86 17.27
C LEU A 205 15.41 4.74 17.15
N LEU A 206 14.52 4.75 18.15
CA LEU A 206 13.31 5.57 18.16
C LEU A 206 13.58 7.07 17.94
N SER A 207 14.76 7.56 18.30
CA SER A 207 15.15 8.96 18.12
C SER A 207 15.87 9.24 16.79
N ARG A 208 16.20 8.22 15.99
CA ARG A 208 17.12 8.34 14.85
C ARG A 208 16.57 7.79 13.52
N ILE A 209 15.61 6.88 13.55
CA ILE A 209 15.04 6.29 12.35
C ILE A 209 13.65 6.86 12.06
N SER A 210 13.30 6.89 10.77
CA SER A 210 11.95 7.26 10.33
C SER A 210 10.92 6.24 10.82
N ARG A 211 9.71 6.73 11.14
CA ARG A 211 8.62 5.93 11.70
C ARG A 211 7.76 5.31 10.62
N ASP A 212 8.41 4.56 9.76
CA ASP A 212 7.80 3.76 8.71
C ASP A 212 8.41 2.36 8.69
N PHE A 213 7.64 1.40 8.22
CA PHE A 213 8.04 -0.01 8.27
C PHE A 213 9.35 -0.29 7.53
N ILE A 214 9.56 0.30 6.37
CA ILE A 214 10.77 0.06 5.54
C ILE A 214 12.02 0.58 6.24
N SER A 215 11.96 1.78 6.80
CA SER A 215 13.09 2.36 7.55
C SER A 215 13.44 1.53 8.78
N ILE A 216 12.43 1.03 9.51
CA ILE A 216 12.64 0.14 10.66
C ILE A 216 13.27 -1.18 10.20
N GLN A 217 12.76 -1.80 9.15
CA GLN A 217 13.27 -3.06 8.60
C GLN A 217 14.71 -2.93 8.12
N ASN A 218 15.03 -1.85 7.39
CA ASN A 218 16.38 -1.57 6.92
C ASN A 218 17.36 -1.38 8.07
N ALA A 219 16.96 -0.65 9.12
CA ALA A 219 17.79 -0.45 10.31
C ALA A 219 18.11 -1.79 11.01
N VAL A 220 17.10 -2.63 11.25
CA VAL A 220 17.29 -3.95 11.88
C VAL A 220 18.16 -4.85 11.02
N SER A 221 17.96 -4.86 9.71
CA SER A 221 18.76 -5.66 8.75
C SER A 221 20.21 -5.21 8.70
N SER A 222 20.46 -3.88 8.70
CA SER A 222 21.83 -3.33 8.70
C SER A 222 22.56 -3.67 10.01
N ILE A 223 21.88 -3.56 11.16
CA ILE A 223 22.45 -3.95 12.47
C ILE A 223 22.78 -5.45 12.50
N ASN A 224 21.90 -6.30 11.97
CA ASN A 224 22.15 -7.74 11.90
C ASN A 224 23.38 -8.05 11.05
N ARG A 225 23.46 -7.44 9.85
CA ARG A 225 24.62 -7.62 8.96
C ARG A 225 25.91 -7.21 9.64
N GLU A 226 25.93 -6.06 10.29
CA GLU A 226 27.13 -5.54 10.98
C GLU A 226 27.52 -6.42 12.18
N SER A 227 26.54 -6.88 12.97
CA SER A 227 26.73 -7.84 14.05
C SER A 227 27.38 -9.13 13.57
N TYR A 228 26.94 -9.65 12.42
CA TYR A 228 27.50 -10.84 11.79
C TYR A 228 28.93 -10.63 11.29
N ILE A 229 29.20 -9.51 10.61
CA ILE A 229 30.54 -9.17 10.07
C ILE A 229 31.56 -9.00 11.20
N GLN A 230 31.21 -8.23 12.23
CA GLN A 230 32.10 -7.98 13.36
C GLN A 230 32.15 -9.12 14.38
N LYS A 231 31.24 -10.10 14.28
CA LYS A 231 31.06 -11.17 15.28
C LYS A 231 30.87 -10.64 16.70
N LYS A 232 30.14 -9.53 16.84
CA LYS A 232 29.91 -8.85 18.11
C LYS A 232 28.41 -8.78 18.43
N LYS A 233 28.11 -8.73 19.74
CA LYS A 233 26.74 -8.47 20.22
C LYS A 233 26.32 -7.03 19.88
N VAL A 234 25.01 -6.82 19.72
CA VAL A 234 24.44 -5.49 19.43
C VAL A 234 24.72 -4.56 20.60
N ALA A 235 25.47 -3.49 20.32
CA ALA A 235 25.81 -2.43 21.25
C ALA A 235 25.86 -1.10 20.50
N LEU A 236 25.80 0.02 21.21
CA LEU A 236 25.70 1.35 20.61
C LEU A 236 26.77 1.67 19.56
N PRO A 237 28.07 1.34 19.76
CA PRO A 237 29.08 1.59 18.73
C PRO A 237 28.81 0.82 17.44
N LEU A 238 28.35 -0.44 17.53
CA LEU A 238 27.99 -1.25 16.39
C LEU A 238 26.80 -0.68 15.64
N VAL A 239 25.76 -0.22 16.37
CA VAL A 239 24.57 0.37 15.77
C VAL A 239 24.89 1.67 15.04
N LYS A 240 25.73 2.52 15.64
CA LYS A 240 26.20 3.74 14.98
C LYS A 240 26.96 3.44 13.68
N ALA A 241 27.85 2.44 13.68
CA ALA A 241 28.56 2.00 12.47
C ALA A 241 27.59 1.43 11.42
N ALA A 242 26.61 0.63 11.84
CA ALA A 242 25.65 -0.01 10.94
C ALA A 242 24.71 0.99 10.22
N LEU A 243 24.49 2.15 10.85
CA LEU A 243 23.56 3.18 10.35
C LEU A 243 24.29 4.46 9.89
N ASP A 244 25.60 4.43 9.75
CA ASP A 244 26.44 5.59 9.38
C ASP A 244 26.16 6.84 10.25
N LEU A 245 25.92 6.62 11.53
CA LEU A 245 25.64 7.69 12.50
C LEU A 245 26.92 8.05 13.27
N SER A 246 27.25 9.31 13.26
CA SER A 246 28.35 9.89 14.05
C SER A 246 28.00 10.02 15.54
#